data_3faaecddd983a3e10a401a8dfd8797ab
#
_entry.id   3faaecddd983a3e10a401a8dfd8797ab
#
_cell.length_a   1.000
_cell.length_b   1.000
_cell.length_c   1.000
_cell.angle_alpha   90.00
_cell.angle_beta   90.00
_cell.angle_gamma   90.00
#
_symmetry.space_group_name_H-M   'P 1'
#
loop_
_entity.id
_entity.type
_entity.pdbx_description
1 polymer ?
#
loop_
_entity_poly.entity_id
_entity_poly.type
_entity_poly.pdbx_seq_one_letter_code
_entity_poly.pdbx_strand_id
1 'polypeptide(L)'
;MSEYVIETKGLTKEYNGKRSVSDLNLHIKKGRIYGLLGRNGAGKTTTMKMILNLINSSDGEVIVFGKSMKKHNKEILPRIGCLIESPGFYPNLTGTENLKIFAELRGIPKRNAIKESLELVGLKYNDKKLFSQYSMGMKQRLAIALAVMHDPEILILDEPINGLDPIGIAEVRTFIRKLCTEKGKTILISSHILSEIELIADDIGIIDNGVLLEEESLEELKNMNKKYIKLVAHNDSKAVKVLEACFNIKNYSVEKNGTIKIYDLDLVIPELVRELVNEGIAVEEIRMKEDTLEDYFKRITGGAGIA
;
A
#
# COMPACT_ATOMS: atom_id res chain seq x y z
N MET A 1 1.13 -0.68 27.52
CA MET A 1 0.15 -0.30 26.47
C MET A 1 0.46 -1.17 25.29
N SER A 2 -0.54 -1.67 24.54
CA SER A 2 -0.27 -2.41 23.30
C SER A 2 0.55 -1.55 22.34
N GLU A 3 1.52 -2.13 21.68
CA GLU A 3 2.30 -1.50 20.61
C GLU A 3 1.39 -1.19 19.41
N TYR A 4 0.32 -1.96 19.25
CA TYR A 4 -0.63 -1.87 18.15
C TYR A 4 -1.82 -0.99 18.51
N VAL A 5 -2.18 -0.10 17.59
CA VAL A 5 -3.33 0.81 17.73
C VAL A 5 -4.58 0.25 17.06
N ILE A 6 -4.41 -0.59 16.03
CA ILE A 6 -5.46 -1.39 15.41
C ILE A 6 -4.98 -2.84 15.37
N GLU A 7 -5.81 -3.76 15.84
CA GLU A 7 -5.62 -5.21 15.76
C GLU A 7 -6.89 -5.85 15.23
N THR A 8 -6.76 -6.87 14.40
CA THR A 8 -7.88 -7.75 14.03
C THR A 8 -7.55 -9.18 14.44
N LYS A 9 -8.55 -9.93 14.89
CA LYS A 9 -8.39 -11.31 15.32
C LYS A 9 -9.41 -12.18 14.61
N GLY A 10 -8.94 -13.03 13.70
CA GLY A 10 -9.77 -13.95 12.94
C GLY A 10 -10.84 -13.25 12.10
N LEU A 11 -10.60 -12.00 11.69
CA LEU A 11 -11.61 -11.16 11.06
C LEU A 11 -12.10 -11.76 9.74
N THR A 12 -13.39 -12.10 9.68
CA THR A 12 -13.98 -12.79 8.55
C THR A 12 -15.24 -12.08 8.05
N LYS A 13 -15.39 -12.00 6.74
CA LYS A 13 -16.61 -11.52 6.09
C LYS A 13 -17.08 -12.44 5.00
N GLU A 14 -18.30 -12.90 5.14
CA GLU A 14 -18.98 -13.74 4.16
C GLU A 14 -20.20 -13.04 3.58
N TYR A 15 -20.40 -13.15 2.29
CA TYR A 15 -21.57 -12.68 1.55
C TYR A 15 -22.11 -13.86 0.73
N ASN A 16 -23.36 -14.25 0.97
CA ASN A 16 -24.03 -15.30 0.22
C ASN A 16 -23.20 -16.61 0.08
N GLY A 17 -22.57 -17.05 1.15
CA GLY A 17 -21.75 -18.27 1.17
C GLY A 17 -20.34 -18.11 0.59
N LYS A 18 -19.96 -16.90 0.11
CA LYS A 18 -18.62 -16.62 -0.40
C LYS A 18 -17.86 -15.72 0.59
N ARG A 19 -16.68 -16.17 1.03
CA ARG A 19 -15.80 -15.38 1.90
C ARG A 19 -15.08 -14.30 1.08
N SER A 20 -15.30 -13.05 1.45
CA SER A 20 -14.60 -11.88 0.91
C SER A 20 -13.33 -11.55 1.71
N VAL A 21 -13.36 -11.86 3.03
CA VAL A 21 -12.22 -11.80 3.94
C VAL A 21 -12.29 -13.04 4.83
N SER A 22 -11.18 -13.70 5.08
CA SER A 22 -11.09 -14.95 5.82
C SER A 22 -9.94 -14.93 6.81
N ASP A 23 -10.26 -15.06 8.11
CA ASP A 23 -9.29 -15.21 9.21
C ASP A 23 -8.16 -14.17 9.20
N LEU A 24 -8.52 -12.90 8.97
CA LEU A 24 -7.54 -11.82 8.81
C LEU A 24 -7.06 -11.32 10.17
N ASN A 25 -5.75 -11.37 10.39
CA ASN A 25 -5.07 -10.93 11.60
C ASN A 25 -4.09 -9.80 11.26
N LEU A 26 -4.50 -8.54 11.47
CA LEU A 26 -3.69 -7.33 11.20
C LEU A 26 -3.19 -6.71 12.50
N HIS A 27 -1.97 -6.13 12.45
CA HIS A 27 -1.29 -5.53 13.58
C HIS A 27 -0.70 -4.17 13.21
N ILE A 28 -1.46 -3.09 13.36
CA ILE A 28 -1.06 -1.75 12.95
C ILE A 28 -0.45 -1.00 14.12
N LYS A 29 0.84 -0.66 14.00
CA LYS A 29 1.61 0.05 15.01
C LYS A 29 1.24 1.53 15.05
N LYS A 30 1.29 2.12 16.28
CA LYS A 30 1.01 3.55 16.48
C LYS A 30 2.07 4.43 15.81
N GLY A 31 1.65 5.53 15.17
CA GLY A 31 2.54 6.53 14.57
C GLY A 31 3.29 6.04 13.33
N ARG A 32 2.77 5.03 12.65
CA ARG A 32 3.35 4.47 11.41
C ARG A 32 2.33 4.49 10.28
N ILE A 33 2.82 4.38 9.07
CA ILE A 33 2.01 4.22 7.87
C ILE A 33 2.00 2.73 7.50
N TYR A 34 0.82 2.13 7.57
CA TYR A 34 0.60 0.75 7.19
C TYR A 34 -0.05 0.67 5.81
N GLY A 35 0.61 0.04 4.86
CA GLY A 35 0.12 -0.21 3.51
C GLY A 35 -0.58 -1.56 3.39
N LEU A 36 -1.90 -1.59 3.16
CA LEU A 36 -2.64 -2.80 2.83
C LEU A 36 -2.67 -2.98 1.31
N LEU A 37 -1.81 -3.87 0.82
CA LEU A 37 -1.57 -4.10 -0.60
C LEU A 37 -2.34 -5.32 -1.10
N GLY A 38 -2.93 -5.23 -2.28
CA GLY A 38 -3.59 -6.38 -2.91
C GLY A 38 -4.34 -5.98 -4.18
N ARG A 39 -4.66 -6.97 -5.00
CA ARG A 39 -5.40 -6.76 -6.25
C ARG A 39 -6.80 -6.21 -6.00
N ASN A 40 -7.44 -5.72 -7.06
CA ASN A 40 -8.85 -5.37 -7.01
C ASN A 40 -9.69 -6.61 -6.65
N GLY A 41 -10.58 -6.46 -5.66
CA GLY A 41 -11.37 -7.57 -5.13
C GLY A 41 -10.66 -8.46 -4.09
N ALA A 42 -9.41 -8.18 -3.72
CA ALA A 42 -8.66 -8.95 -2.70
C ALA A 42 -9.23 -8.84 -1.26
N GLY A 43 -10.17 -7.92 -0.99
CA GLY A 43 -10.77 -7.76 0.33
C GLY A 43 -10.35 -6.49 1.08
N LYS A 44 -9.50 -5.61 0.51
CA LYS A 44 -8.98 -4.39 1.16
C LYS A 44 -10.09 -3.48 1.69
N THR A 45 -10.98 -3.01 0.81
CA THR A 45 -12.12 -2.13 1.17
C THR A 45 -13.05 -2.80 2.18
N THR A 46 -13.31 -4.10 2.03
CA THR A 46 -14.14 -4.87 2.97
C THR A 46 -13.50 -4.89 4.35
N THR A 47 -12.20 -5.12 4.43
CA THR A 47 -11.44 -5.08 5.69
C THR A 47 -11.54 -3.71 6.35
N MET A 48 -11.28 -2.63 5.60
CA MET A 48 -11.39 -1.26 6.13
C MET A 48 -12.80 -0.92 6.58
N LYS A 49 -13.84 -1.33 5.85
CA LYS A 49 -15.24 -1.14 6.25
C LYS A 49 -15.57 -1.89 7.55
N MET A 50 -15.01 -3.07 7.79
CA MET A 50 -15.17 -3.80 9.05
C MET A 50 -14.43 -3.10 10.20
N ILE A 51 -13.19 -2.64 9.97
CA ILE A 51 -12.42 -1.88 10.97
C ILE A 51 -13.17 -0.62 11.41
N LEU A 52 -13.85 0.06 10.49
CA LEU A 52 -14.67 1.24 10.75
C LEU A 52 -16.07 0.93 11.27
N ASN A 53 -16.40 -0.36 11.47
CA ASN A 53 -17.74 -0.80 11.86
C ASN A 53 -18.86 -0.30 10.90
N LEU A 54 -18.53 -0.04 9.63
CA LEU A 54 -19.48 0.29 8.58
C LEU A 54 -20.26 -0.93 8.09
N ILE A 55 -19.65 -2.11 8.21
CA ILE A 55 -20.27 -3.41 7.99
C ILE A 55 -19.90 -4.36 9.14
N ASN A 56 -20.84 -5.21 9.51
CA ASN A 56 -20.59 -6.23 10.52
C ASN A 56 -19.69 -7.34 9.95
N SER A 57 -18.69 -7.76 10.72
CA SER A 57 -17.97 -9.00 10.46
C SER A 57 -18.91 -10.21 10.61
N SER A 58 -18.64 -11.28 9.85
CA SER A 58 -19.32 -12.58 10.04
C SER A 58 -18.71 -13.35 11.23
N ASP A 59 -17.39 -13.18 11.44
CA ASP A 59 -16.65 -13.74 12.58
C ASP A 59 -15.46 -12.84 12.91
N GLY A 60 -14.82 -13.11 14.05
CA GLY A 60 -13.65 -12.38 14.53
C GLY A 60 -13.95 -11.03 15.16
N GLU A 61 -12.89 -10.33 15.54
CA GLU A 61 -12.96 -9.10 16.31
C GLU A 61 -12.01 -8.02 15.77
N VAL A 62 -12.43 -6.76 15.88
CA VAL A 62 -11.60 -5.57 15.66
C VAL A 62 -11.37 -4.86 16.99
N ILE A 63 -10.10 -4.62 17.30
CA ILE A 63 -9.65 -3.93 18.51
C ILE A 63 -8.95 -2.65 18.07
N VAL A 64 -9.38 -1.50 18.59
CA VAL A 64 -8.77 -0.19 18.32
C VAL A 64 -8.52 0.53 19.63
N PHE A 65 -7.32 1.08 19.81
CA PHE A 65 -6.85 1.66 21.06
C PHE A 65 -7.00 0.69 22.26
N GLY A 66 -6.81 -0.62 22.02
CA GLY A 66 -6.98 -1.67 23.03
C GLY A 66 -8.43 -1.98 23.41
N LYS A 67 -9.42 -1.44 22.69
CA LYS A 67 -10.85 -1.61 22.95
C LYS A 67 -11.56 -2.27 21.77
N SER A 68 -12.53 -3.13 22.08
CA SER A 68 -13.39 -3.73 21.05
C SER A 68 -14.18 -2.67 20.31
N MET A 69 -13.99 -2.59 18.97
CA MET A 69 -14.72 -1.64 18.11
C MET A 69 -16.23 -1.80 18.23
N LYS A 70 -16.72 -3.04 18.27
CA LYS A 70 -18.15 -3.34 18.37
C LYS A 70 -18.80 -2.79 19.65
N LYS A 71 -18.05 -2.79 20.77
CA LYS A 71 -18.56 -2.35 22.08
C LYS A 71 -18.35 -0.86 22.36
N HIS A 72 -17.28 -0.26 21.78
CA HIS A 72 -16.84 1.10 22.09
C HIS A 72 -16.79 2.02 20.87
N ASN A 73 -17.56 1.74 19.82
CA ASN A 73 -17.53 2.50 18.56
C ASN A 73 -17.77 4.01 18.75
N LYS A 74 -18.70 4.40 19.64
CA LYS A 74 -18.99 5.81 19.94
C LYS A 74 -17.82 6.60 20.52
N GLU A 75 -16.89 5.92 21.21
CA GLU A 75 -15.68 6.51 21.76
C GLU A 75 -14.54 6.49 20.74
N ILE A 76 -14.46 5.45 19.93
CA ILE A 76 -13.36 5.18 18.99
C ILE A 76 -13.52 5.99 17.70
N LEU A 77 -14.70 5.96 17.07
CA LEU A 77 -14.92 6.56 15.75
C LEU A 77 -14.63 8.07 15.68
N PRO A 78 -14.91 8.90 16.69
CA PRO A 78 -14.52 10.31 16.66
C PRO A 78 -13.00 10.57 16.59
N ARG A 79 -12.17 9.57 16.90
CA ARG A 79 -10.71 9.62 16.84
C ARG A 79 -10.14 9.09 15.53
N ILE A 80 -11.02 8.66 14.60
CA ILE A 80 -10.64 8.11 13.30
C ILE A 80 -11.15 9.03 12.19
N GLY A 81 -10.25 9.44 11.30
CA GLY A 81 -10.60 10.03 10.01
C GLY A 81 -10.61 8.94 8.93
N CYS A 82 -11.55 8.98 8.03
CA CYS A 82 -11.60 7.97 6.97
C CYS A 82 -11.98 8.58 5.62
N LEU A 83 -11.43 7.95 4.60
CA LEU A 83 -11.81 8.12 3.20
C LEU A 83 -12.04 6.72 2.62
N ILE A 84 -13.31 6.29 2.63
CA ILE A 84 -13.77 5.07 2.00
C ILE A 84 -14.77 5.48 0.94
N GLU A 85 -14.42 5.28 -0.33
CA GLU A 85 -15.16 5.81 -1.47
C GLU A 85 -15.16 7.35 -1.52
N SER A 86 -15.74 7.93 -2.58
CA SER A 86 -15.75 9.38 -2.74
C SER A 86 -16.83 10.02 -1.86
N PRO A 87 -16.51 11.05 -1.05
CA PRO A 87 -17.51 11.78 -0.30
C PRO A 87 -18.53 12.45 -1.23
N GLY A 88 -19.79 12.46 -0.79
CA GLY A 88 -20.89 13.11 -1.51
C GLY A 88 -20.83 14.65 -1.41
N PHE A 89 -19.82 15.25 -2.04
CA PHE A 89 -19.72 16.71 -2.11
C PHE A 89 -20.75 17.32 -3.07
N TYR A 90 -21.23 18.50 -2.73
CA TYR A 90 -22.15 19.28 -3.56
C TYR A 90 -21.39 19.95 -4.72
N PRO A 91 -21.73 19.64 -5.98
CA PRO A 91 -20.98 20.12 -7.14
C PRO A 91 -21.08 21.63 -7.37
N ASN A 92 -22.14 22.24 -6.89
CA ASN A 92 -22.45 23.68 -7.00
C ASN A 92 -21.94 24.53 -5.83
N LEU A 93 -21.19 23.94 -4.91
CA LEU A 93 -20.54 24.63 -3.80
C LEU A 93 -19.01 24.64 -3.96
N THR A 94 -18.36 25.59 -3.33
CA THR A 94 -16.88 25.64 -3.21
C THR A 94 -16.38 24.57 -2.26
N GLY A 95 -15.08 24.28 -2.24
CA GLY A 95 -14.49 23.34 -1.29
C GLY A 95 -14.72 23.77 0.15
N THR A 96 -14.58 25.06 0.45
CA THR A 96 -14.82 25.61 1.80
C THR A 96 -16.27 25.44 2.24
N GLU A 97 -17.24 25.72 1.37
CA GLU A 97 -18.65 25.56 1.68
C GLU A 97 -19.03 24.09 1.90
N ASN A 98 -18.50 23.19 1.09
CA ASN A 98 -18.65 21.76 1.30
C ASN A 98 -18.15 21.35 2.69
N LEU A 99 -16.91 21.72 3.06
CA LEU A 99 -16.36 21.38 4.37
C LEU A 99 -17.14 22.01 5.52
N LYS A 100 -17.74 23.21 5.36
CA LYS A 100 -18.60 23.81 6.38
C LYS A 100 -19.80 22.94 6.71
N ILE A 101 -20.48 22.41 5.68
CA ILE A 101 -21.63 21.51 5.88
C ILE A 101 -21.21 20.29 6.70
N PHE A 102 -20.10 19.65 6.34
CA PHE A 102 -19.64 18.48 7.08
C PHE A 102 -19.11 18.80 8.48
N ALA A 103 -18.53 20.00 8.68
CA ALA A 103 -18.12 20.46 10.00
C ALA A 103 -19.31 20.62 10.94
N GLU A 104 -20.41 21.22 10.45
CA GLU A 104 -21.65 21.36 11.19
C GLU A 104 -22.28 20.01 11.52
N LEU A 105 -22.39 19.12 10.51
CA LEU A 105 -22.94 17.76 10.71
C LEU A 105 -22.15 16.92 11.73
N ARG A 106 -20.83 17.13 11.83
CA ARG A 106 -19.96 16.41 12.77
C ARG A 106 -19.79 17.13 14.10
N GLY A 107 -20.36 18.33 14.27
CA GLY A 107 -20.19 19.13 15.48
C GLY A 107 -18.75 19.52 15.78
N ILE A 108 -17.95 19.85 14.75
CA ILE A 108 -16.52 20.17 14.91
C ILE A 108 -16.39 21.59 15.48
N PRO A 109 -15.87 21.75 16.72
CA PRO A 109 -15.92 23.03 17.41
C PRO A 109 -14.78 24.00 17.03
N LYS A 110 -13.74 23.53 16.35
CA LYS A 110 -12.56 24.33 16.02
C LYS A 110 -12.86 25.35 14.92
N ARG A 111 -12.84 26.64 15.25
CA ARG A 111 -13.12 27.76 14.33
C ARG A 111 -12.26 27.76 13.07
N ASN A 112 -11.01 27.27 13.17
CA ASN A 112 -10.05 27.27 12.07
C ASN A 112 -9.88 25.88 11.41
N ALA A 113 -10.60 24.83 11.87
CA ALA A 113 -10.39 23.46 11.41
C ALA A 113 -10.49 23.31 9.87
N ILE A 114 -11.44 24.00 9.25
CA ILE A 114 -11.60 23.99 7.80
C ILE A 114 -10.40 24.64 7.10
N LYS A 115 -9.97 25.81 7.59
CA LYS A 115 -8.82 26.52 7.00
C LYS A 115 -7.56 25.67 7.12
N GLU A 116 -7.28 25.18 8.30
CA GLU A 116 -6.12 24.33 8.59
C GLU A 116 -6.12 23.05 7.75
N SER A 117 -7.28 22.38 7.59
CA SER A 117 -7.39 21.17 6.78
C SER A 117 -7.19 21.44 5.28
N LEU A 118 -7.70 22.56 4.74
CA LEU A 118 -7.49 22.94 3.35
C LEU A 118 -6.03 23.33 3.08
N GLU A 119 -5.43 24.14 3.95
CA GLU A 119 -4.02 24.53 3.84
C GLU A 119 -3.10 23.29 3.90
N LEU A 120 -3.43 22.35 4.75
CA LEU A 120 -2.70 21.10 4.92
C LEU A 120 -2.64 20.27 3.63
N VAL A 121 -3.72 20.26 2.83
CA VAL A 121 -3.77 19.56 1.54
C VAL A 121 -3.43 20.47 0.34
N GLY A 122 -2.94 21.67 0.57
CA GLY A 122 -2.57 22.63 -0.49
C GLY A 122 -3.76 23.21 -1.28
N LEU A 123 -4.96 23.26 -0.65
CA LEU A 123 -6.12 23.91 -1.23
C LEU A 123 -6.34 25.30 -0.58
N LYS A 124 -6.73 26.29 -1.40
CA LYS A 124 -6.96 27.64 -0.89
C LYS A 124 -8.30 27.74 -0.16
N TYR A 125 -8.30 28.28 1.07
CA TYR A 125 -9.51 28.46 1.88
C TYR A 125 -10.57 29.33 1.20
N ASN A 126 -10.17 30.42 0.51
CA ASN A 126 -11.07 31.36 -0.13
C ASN A 126 -11.19 31.15 -1.64
N ASP A 127 -10.93 29.94 -2.14
CA ASP A 127 -11.11 29.63 -3.57
C ASP A 127 -12.60 29.70 -3.93
N LYS A 128 -12.91 30.48 -4.96
CA LYS A 128 -14.28 30.63 -5.49
C LYS A 128 -14.68 29.53 -6.48
N LYS A 129 -13.74 28.66 -6.82
CA LYS A 129 -13.94 27.55 -7.76
C LYS A 129 -14.92 26.56 -7.18
N LEU A 130 -15.95 26.20 -7.95
CA LEU A 130 -16.94 25.22 -7.55
C LEU A 130 -16.34 23.79 -7.58
N PHE A 131 -16.85 22.92 -6.74
CA PHE A 131 -16.38 21.53 -6.70
C PHE A 131 -16.54 20.80 -8.05
N SER A 132 -17.58 21.10 -8.82
CA SER A 132 -17.74 20.61 -10.20
C SER A 132 -16.57 20.92 -11.13
N GLN A 133 -15.86 22.01 -10.86
CA GLN A 133 -14.72 22.49 -11.65
C GLN A 133 -13.37 21.96 -11.13
N TYR A 134 -13.34 21.19 -10.04
CA TYR A 134 -12.12 20.65 -9.46
C TYR A 134 -11.57 19.55 -10.37
N SER A 135 -10.22 19.51 -10.52
CA SER A 135 -9.55 18.36 -11.09
C SER A 135 -9.71 17.14 -10.16
N MET A 136 -9.44 15.94 -10.67
CA MET A 136 -9.47 14.72 -9.85
C MET A 136 -8.57 14.88 -8.61
N GLY A 137 -7.35 15.38 -8.77
CA GLY A 137 -6.43 15.63 -7.64
C GLY A 137 -6.95 16.64 -6.63
N MET A 138 -7.62 17.72 -7.08
CA MET A 138 -8.27 18.67 -6.15
C MET A 138 -9.43 18.02 -5.40
N LYS A 139 -10.22 17.18 -6.06
CA LYS A 139 -11.32 16.43 -5.42
C LYS A 139 -10.79 15.49 -4.36
N GLN A 140 -9.73 14.77 -4.66
CA GLN A 140 -9.09 13.83 -3.74
C GLN A 140 -8.50 14.57 -2.52
N ARG A 141 -7.80 15.70 -2.75
CA ARG A 141 -7.27 16.52 -1.67
C ARG A 141 -8.37 17.08 -0.77
N LEU A 142 -9.52 17.50 -1.33
CA LEU A 142 -10.66 17.93 -0.54
C LEU A 142 -11.23 16.78 0.31
N ALA A 143 -11.31 15.56 -0.23
CA ALA A 143 -11.76 14.38 0.50
C ALA A 143 -10.82 14.04 1.68
N ILE A 144 -9.50 14.16 1.47
CA ILE A 144 -8.51 14.01 2.54
C ILE A 144 -8.65 15.14 3.58
N ALA A 145 -8.87 16.40 3.14
CA ALA A 145 -9.11 17.51 4.06
C ALA A 145 -10.30 17.23 4.98
N LEU A 146 -11.39 16.68 4.43
CA LEU A 146 -12.55 16.26 5.21
C LEU A 146 -12.20 15.16 6.24
N ALA A 147 -11.35 14.20 5.86
CA ALA A 147 -10.94 13.11 6.75
C ALA A 147 -10.07 13.61 7.91
N VAL A 148 -9.26 14.65 7.72
CA VAL A 148 -8.34 15.17 8.76
C VAL A 148 -8.90 16.36 9.56
N MET A 149 -10.01 16.95 9.14
CA MET A 149 -10.53 18.22 9.66
C MET A 149 -10.80 18.21 11.18
N HIS A 150 -11.16 17.07 11.75
CA HIS A 150 -11.43 16.92 13.20
C HIS A 150 -10.21 16.48 14.01
N ASP A 151 -9.01 16.51 13.39
CA ASP A 151 -7.72 16.18 14.01
C ASP A 151 -7.65 14.74 14.57
N PRO A 152 -8.01 13.72 13.78
CA PRO A 152 -8.04 12.33 14.26
C PRO A 152 -6.65 11.81 14.60
N GLU A 153 -6.58 10.74 15.43
CA GLU A 153 -5.34 10.03 15.75
C GLU A 153 -5.00 8.99 14.70
N ILE A 154 -6.03 8.39 14.08
CA ILE A 154 -5.89 7.38 13.02
C ILE A 154 -6.55 7.90 11.74
N LEU A 155 -5.92 7.63 10.61
CA LEU A 155 -6.48 7.84 9.26
C LEU A 155 -6.58 6.51 8.54
N ILE A 156 -7.74 6.24 7.94
CA ILE A 156 -8.00 5.07 7.10
C ILE A 156 -8.37 5.57 5.71
N LEU A 157 -7.48 5.33 4.74
CA LEU A 157 -7.57 5.88 3.38
C LEU A 157 -7.63 4.73 2.36
N ASP A 158 -8.78 4.54 1.73
CA ASP A 158 -8.96 3.52 0.71
C ASP A 158 -8.61 4.08 -0.67
N GLU A 159 -7.57 3.54 -1.31
CA GLU A 159 -7.06 3.92 -2.63
C GLU A 159 -6.90 5.45 -2.83
N PRO A 160 -6.25 6.21 -1.90
CA PRO A 160 -6.27 7.69 -1.93
C PRO A 160 -5.51 8.31 -3.10
N ILE A 161 -4.70 7.56 -3.81
CA ILE A 161 -3.89 8.01 -4.96
C ILE A 161 -4.43 7.52 -6.30
N ASN A 162 -5.48 6.71 -6.28
CA ASN A 162 -6.03 6.11 -7.50
C ASN A 162 -6.62 7.18 -8.44
N GLY A 163 -6.28 7.08 -9.74
CA GLY A 163 -6.78 8.00 -10.77
C GLY A 163 -6.13 9.38 -10.76
N LEU A 164 -5.07 9.60 -9.99
CA LEU A 164 -4.30 10.83 -10.00
C LEU A 164 -3.18 10.78 -11.06
N ASP A 165 -2.80 11.95 -11.56
CA ASP A 165 -1.59 12.12 -12.35
C ASP A 165 -0.33 12.00 -11.46
N PRO A 166 0.87 11.81 -12.02
CA PRO A 166 2.10 11.62 -11.25
C PRO A 166 2.39 12.78 -10.27
N ILE A 167 2.02 14.01 -10.61
CA ILE A 167 2.21 15.19 -9.75
C ILE A 167 1.25 15.08 -8.55
N GLY A 168 -0.02 14.80 -8.79
CA GLY A 168 -1.03 14.61 -7.74
C GLY A 168 -0.68 13.47 -6.80
N ILE A 169 -0.16 12.36 -7.31
CA ILE A 169 0.32 11.23 -6.50
C ILE A 169 1.45 11.69 -5.56
N ALA A 170 2.47 12.40 -6.09
CA ALA A 170 3.59 12.89 -5.30
C ALA A 170 3.15 13.88 -4.21
N GLU A 171 2.20 14.77 -4.51
CA GLU A 171 1.63 15.71 -3.54
C GLU A 171 0.88 14.99 -2.40
N VAL A 172 -0.01 14.05 -2.74
CA VAL A 172 -0.78 13.28 -1.75
C VAL A 172 0.16 12.44 -0.88
N ARG A 173 1.15 11.80 -1.47
CA ARG A 173 2.16 11.02 -0.75
C ARG A 173 2.94 11.89 0.25
N THR A 174 3.44 13.05 -0.19
CA THR A 174 4.16 13.99 0.67
C THR A 174 3.31 14.44 1.84
N PHE A 175 2.05 14.72 1.59
CA PHE A 175 1.09 15.10 2.59
C PHE A 175 0.82 13.99 3.62
N ILE A 176 0.55 12.76 3.16
CA ILE A 176 0.31 11.61 4.05
C ILE A 176 1.56 11.37 4.93
N ARG A 177 2.75 11.43 4.35
CA ARG A 177 4.01 11.28 5.10
C ARG A 177 4.15 12.34 6.19
N LYS A 178 3.87 13.61 5.89
CA LYS A 178 3.88 14.71 6.88
C LYS A 178 2.90 14.50 8.03
N LEU A 179 1.69 14.01 7.74
CA LEU A 179 0.72 13.69 8.79
C LEU A 179 1.27 12.66 9.79
N CYS A 180 1.99 11.65 9.31
CA CYS A 180 2.62 10.66 10.16
C CYS A 180 3.82 11.26 10.92
N THR A 181 4.80 11.85 10.21
CA THR A 181 6.09 12.26 10.80
C THR A 181 5.98 13.52 11.66
N GLU A 182 5.19 14.53 11.23
CA GLU A 182 5.10 15.82 11.92
C GLU A 182 3.93 15.88 12.92
N LYS A 183 2.85 15.15 12.68
CA LYS A 183 1.65 15.16 13.51
C LYS A 183 1.46 13.88 14.32
N GLY A 184 2.34 12.89 14.18
CA GLY A 184 2.29 11.61 14.91
C GLY A 184 1.04 10.77 14.63
N LYS A 185 0.41 10.96 13.45
CA LYS A 185 -0.80 10.20 13.07
C LYS A 185 -0.45 8.78 12.68
N THR A 186 -1.33 7.83 12.99
CA THR A 186 -1.26 6.48 12.43
C THR A 186 -2.10 6.42 11.18
N ILE A 187 -1.59 5.81 10.12
CA ILE A 187 -2.27 5.81 8.81
C ILE A 187 -2.36 4.39 8.28
N LEU A 188 -3.57 3.93 7.97
CA LEU A 188 -3.83 2.73 7.18
C LEU A 188 -4.22 3.16 5.78
N ILE A 189 -3.45 2.76 4.79
CA ILE A 189 -3.70 3.08 3.38
C ILE A 189 -3.83 1.79 2.57
N SER A 190 -4.84 1.69 1.72
CA SER A 190 -4.90 0.62 0.73
C SER A 190 -4.35 1.06 -0.62
N SER A 191 -3.78 0.13 -1.34
CA SER A 191 -3.41 0.32 -2.75
C SER A 191 -3.35 -1.02 -3.49
N HIS A 192 -3.50 -0.96 -4.80
CA HIS A 192 -3.16 -2.03 -5.71
C HIS A 192 -1.84 -1.74 -6.46
N ILE A 193 -1.17 -0.61 -6.17
CA ILE A 193 0.09 -0.19 -6.81
C ILE A 193 1.21 -0.28 -5.78
N LEU A 194 2.04 -1.31 -5.92
CA LEU A 194 3.12 -1.60 -4.98
C LEU A 194 4.15 -0.47 -4.93
N SER A 195 4.61 0.02 -6.09
CA SER A 195 5.63 1.07 -6.18
C SER A 195 5.25 2.35 -5.44
N GLU A 196 3.97 2.65 -5.31
CA GLU A 196 3.50 3.80 -4.54
C GLU A 196 3.53 3.53 -3.03
N ILE A 197 3.17 2.32 -2.61
CA ILE A 197 3.24 1.90 -1.20
C ILE A 197 4.69 1.86 -0.72
N GLU A 198 5.62 1.37 -1.53
CA GLU A 198 7.07 1.35 -1.23
C GLU A 198 7.65 2.73 -0.88
N LEU A 199 7.06 3.79 -1.44
CA LEU A 199 7.52 5.16 -1.25
C LEU A 199 6.93 5.84 0.00
N ILE A 200 5.90 5.21 0.62
CA ILE A 200 5.14 5.87 1.69
C ILE A 200 4.99 5.00 2.95
N ALA A 201 4.86 3.69 2.84
CA ALA A 201 4.60 2.81 3.97
C ALA A 201 5.84 2.55 4.82
N ASP A 202 5.63 2.28 6.10
CA ASP A 202 6.61 1.76 7.04
C ASP A 202 6.44 0.26 7.24
N ASP A 203 5.17 -0.21 7.27
CA ASP A 203 4.78 -1.61 7.37
C ASP A 203 3.82 -1.95 6.23
N ILE A 204 3.82 -3.20 5.77
CA ILE A 204 2.99 -3.68 4.67
C ILE A 204 2.26 -4.96 5.07
N GLY A 205 0.96 -5.01 4.76
CA GLY A 205 0.19 -6.25 4.73
C GLY A 205 -0.21 -6.58 3.30
N ILE A 206 0.06 -7.80 2.87
CA ILE A 206 -0.30 -8.29 1.53
C ILE A 206 -1.52 -9.18 1.65
N ILE A 207 -2.62 -8.76 1.02
CA ILE A 207 -3.87 -9.52 1.00
C ILE A 207 -4.19 -10.01 -0.42
N ASP A 208 -4.54 -11.28 -0.54
CA ASP A 208 -5.04 -11.87 -1.78
C ASP A 208 -6.21 -12.82 -1.49
N ASN A 209 -7.26 -12.76 -2.31
CA ASN A 209 -8.46 -13.59 -2.15
C ASN A 209 -9.03 -13.60 -0.71
N GLY A 210 -8.94 -12.48 -0.01
CA GLY A 210 -9.45 -12.30 1.35
C GLY A 210 -8.56 -12.84 2.46
N VAL A 211 -7.36 -13.35 2.15
CA VAL A 211 -6.40 -13.90 3.11
C VAL A 211 -5.18 -12.98 3.18
N LEU A 212 -4.69 -12.72 4.39
CA LEU A 212 -3.42 -12.04 4.61
C LEU A 212 -2.30 -13.04 4.33
N LEU A 213 -1.50 -12.78 3.29
CA LEU A 213 -0.39 -13.65 2.89
C LEU A 213 0.90 -13.30 3.63
N GLU A 214 1.09 -12.00 3.93
CA GLU A 214 2.31 -11.49 4.55
C GLU A 214 2.00 -10.22 5.34
N GLU A 215 2.68 -10.03 6.47
CA GLU A 215 2.65 -8.79 7.26
C GLU A 215 4.04 -8.53 7.83
N GLU A 216 4.74 -7.53 7.29
CA GLU A 216 6.11 -7.22 7.68
C GLU A 216 6.44 -5.73 7.58
N SER A 217 7.54 -5.30 8.17
CA SER A 217 8.08 -3.98 7.91
C SER A 217 8.65 -3.91 6.48
N LEU A 218 8.50 -2.74 5.85
CA LEU A 218 9.04 -2.51 4.51
C LEU A 218 10.58 -2.69 4.48
N GLU A 219 11.26 -2.36 5.57
CA GLU A 219 12.70 -2.53 5.71
C GLU A 219 13.09 -4.01 5.72
N GLU A 220 12.39 -4.85 6.47
CA GLU A 220 12.62 -6.29 6.50
C GLU A 220 12.33 -6.94 5.14
N LEU A 221 11.23 -6.56 4.48
CA LEU A 221 10.92 -7.03 3.12
C LEU A 221 12.01 -6.64 2.11
N LYS A 222 12.56 -5.42 2.19
CA LYS A 222 13.69 -5.01 1.35
C LYS A 222 14.95 -5.80 1.65
N ASN A 223 15.21 -6.12 2.91
CA ASN A 223 16.38 -6.92 3.31
C ASN A 223 16.25 -8.40 2.88
N MET A 224 15.04 -8.92 2.68
CA MET A 224 14.77 -10.25 2.14
C MET A 224 15.01 -10.35 0.63
N ASN A 225 15.17 -9.21 -0.07
CA ASN A 225 15.40 -9.19 -1.50
C ASN A 225 16.76 -9.83 -1.82
N LYS A 226 16.72 -10.87 -2.62
CA LYS A 226 17.93 -11.56 -3.06
C LYS A 226 18.60 -10.77 -4.16
N LYS A 227 19.90 -10.48 -3.99
CA LYS A 227 20.75 -10.03 -5.08
C LYS A 227 21.06 -11.21 -5.99
N TYR A 228 21.08 -10.96 -7.28
CA TYR A 228 21.42 -11.97 -8.28
C TYR A 228 22.04 -11.32 -9.50
N ILE A 229 22.82 -12.12 -10.26
CA ILE A 229 23.28 -11.74 -11.58
C ILE A 229 22.23 -12.23 -12.58
N LYS A 230 21.59 -11.30 -13.29
CA LYS A 230 20.71 -11.60 -14.42
C LYS A 230 21.57 -11.90 -15.64
N LEU A 231 21.39 -13.06 -16.24
CA LEU A 231 22.01 -13.46 -17.49
C LEU A 231 20.90 -13.79 -18.50
N VAL A 232 20.95 -13.16 -19.68
CA VAL A 232 20.15 -13.50 -20.85
C VAL A 232 21.11 -13.91 -21.96
N ALA A 233 20.98 -15.13 -22.42
CA ALA A 233 21.85 -15.70 -23.43
C ALA A 233 21.00 -16.43 -24.51
N HIS A 234 21.53 -16.50 -25.72
CA HIS A 234 20.82 -17.08 -26.87
C HIS A 234 20.48 -18.57 -26.69
N ASN A 235 21.13 -19.26 -25.76
CA ASN A 235 20.90 -20.67 -25.41
C ASN A 235 21.10 -20.85 -23.90
N ASP A 236 19.98 -20.77 -23.16
CA ASP A 236 19.94 -20.90 -21.69
C ASP A 236 20.49 -22.25 -21.22
N SER A 237 20.15 -23.36 -21.89
CA SER A 237 20.56 -24.71 -21.51
C SER A 237 22.06 -24.94 -21.70
N LYS A 238 22.70 -24.32 -22.70
CA LYS A 238 24.15 -24.35 -22.85
C LYS A 238 24.83 -23.42 -21.83
N ALA A 239 24.27 -22.23 -21.61
CA ALA A 239 24.80 -21.29 -20.62
C ALA A 239 24.81 -21.90 -19.20
N VAL A 240 23.78 -22.62 -18.83
CA VAL A 240 23.68 -23.36 -17.56
C VAL A 240 24.80 -24.39 -17.44
N LYS A 241 25.11 -25.14 -18.49
CA LYS A 241 26.21 -26.12 -18.47
C LYS A 241 27.58 -25.45 -18.26
N VAL A 242 27.79 -24.27 -18.82
CA VAL A 242 29.03 -23.47 -18.59
C VAL A 242 29.09 -23.02 -17.14
N LEU A 243 27.97 -22.53 -16.56
CA LEU A 243 27.91 -22.14 -15.15
C LEU A 243 28.29 -23.31 -14.22
N GLU A 244 27.74 -24.49 -14.48
CA GLU A 244 28.02 -25.69 -13.65
C GLU A 244 29.41 -26.23 -13.85
N ALA A 245 29.89 -26.40 -15.11
CA ALA A 245 31.11 -27.06 -15.43
C ALA A 245 32.35 -26.18 -15.18
N CYS A 246 32.29 -24.89 -15.56
CA CYS A 246 33.46 -24.01 -15.52
C CYS A 246 33.54 -23.19 -14.21
N PHE A 247 32.40 -22.87 -13.62
CA PHE A 247 32.34 -22.01 -12.43
C PHE A 247 31.80 -22.72 -11.18
N ASN A 248 31.39 -24.00 -11.28
CA ASN A 248 30.82 -24.80 -10.19
C ASN A 248 29.59 -24.12 -9.52
N ILE A 249 28.85 -23.32 -10.27
CA ILE A 249 27.66 -22.60 -9.79
C ILE A 249 26.48 -23.54 -9.81
N LYS A 250 25.84 -23.73 -8.65
CA LYS A 250 24.66 -24.56 -8.46
C LYS A 250 23.43 -23.76 -7.97
N ASN A 251 23.67 -22.53 -7.47
CA ASN A 251 22.65 -21.68 -6.93
C ASN A 251 22.15 -20.69 -7.99
N TYR A 252 21.31 -21.19 -8.90
CA TYR A 252 20.68 -20.42 -9.96
C TYR A 252 19.23 -20.86 -10.19
N SER A 253 18.46 -20.05 -10.91
CA SER A 253 17.14 -20.41 -11.42
C SER A 253 16.99 -19.95 -12.87
N VAL A 254 16.23 -20.71 -13.67
CA VAL A 254 15.93 -20.37 -15.06
C VAL A 254 14.44 -20.06 -15.16
N GLU A 255 14.11 -18.86 -15.62
CA GLU A 255 12.75 -18.42 -15.84
C GLU A 255 12.18 -18.94 -17.15
N LYS A 256 10.85 -18.96 -17.29
CA LYS A 256 10.16 -19.43 -18.50
C LYS A 256 10.55 -18.69 -19.80
N ASN A 257 11.06 -17.49 -19.70
CA ASN A 257 11.54 -16.65 -20.79
C ASN A 257 13.03 -16.88 -21.14
N GLY A 258 13.69 -17.87 -20.52
CA GLY A 258 15.12 -18.16 -20.71
C GLY A 258 16.07 -17.28 -19.91
N THR A 259 15.58 -16.37 -19.07
CA THR A 259 16.44 -15.57 -18.18
C THR A 259 17.02 -16.46 -17.07
N ILE A 260 18.33 -16.42 -16.88
CA ILE A 260 19.03 -17.13 -15.80
C ILE A 260 19.31 -16.13 -14.67
N LYS A 261 18.86 -16.44 -13.45
CA LYS A 261 19.18 -15.71 -12.22
C LYS A 261 20.24 -16.50 -11.45
N ILE A 262 21.42 -15.92 -11.27
CA ILE A 262 22.56 -16.53 -10.57
C ILE A 262 22.68 -15.86 -9.21
N TYR A 263 22.56 -16.61 -8.12
CA TYR A 263 22.57 -16.10 -6.76
C TYR A 263 23.98 -16.12 -6.12
N ASP A 264 24.96 -16.71 -6.77
CA ASP A 264 26.35 -16.67 -6.36
C ASP A 264 26.97 -15.34 -6.84
N LEU A 265 27.11 -14.37 -5.93
CA LEU A 265 27.54 -13.01 -6.24
C LEU A 265 29.03 -12.82 -6.35
N ASP A 266 29.84 -13.81 -5.90
CA ASP A 266 31.30 -13.78 -5.97
C ASP A 266 31.79 -14.08 -7.38
N LEU A 267 30.89 -14.31 -8.33
CA LEU A 267 31.20 -14.59 -9.72
C LEU A 267 31.81 -13.39 -10.43
N VAL A 268 32.96 -13.59 -11.04
CA VAL A 268 33.65 -12.58 -11.86
C VAL A 268 32.97 -12.48 -13.23
N ILE A 269 32.07 -11.51 -13.37
CA ILE A 269 31.25 -11.32 -14.59
C ILE A 269 32.07 -11.31 -15.88
N PRO A 270 33.23 -10.60 -16.01
CA PRO A 270 34.06 -10.63 -17.21
C PRO A 270 34.57 -12.02 -17.60
N GLU A 271 34.89 -12.87 -16.63
CA GLU A 271 35.35 -14.23 -16.87
C GLU A 271 34.22 -15.11 -17.37
N LEU A 272 33.01 -14.97 -16.75
CA LEU A 272 31.85 -15.69 -17.23
C LEU A 272 31.49 -15.30 -18.67
N VAL A 273 31.48 -14.03 -19.00
CA VAL A 273 31.20 -13.58 -20.38
C VAL A 273 32.19 -14.13 -21.36
N ARG A 274 33.51 -14.14 -21.02
CA ARG A 274 34.56 -14.69 -21.85
C ARG A 274 34.32 -16.17 -22.15
N GLU A 275 34.01 -16.95 -21.11
CA GLU A 275 33.80 -18.39 -21.26
C GLU A 275 32.53 -18.70 -22.07
N LEU A 276 31.42 -17.97 -21.84
CA LEU A 276 30.21 -18.12 -22.65
C LEU A 276 30.49 -17.85 -24.15
N VAL A 277 31.25 -16.80 -24.45
CA VAL A 277 31.62 -16.45 -25.84
C VAL A 277 32.55 -17.50 -26.45
N ASN A 278 33.49 -18.03 -25.69
CA ASN A 278 34.39 -19.12 -26.14
C ASN A 278 33.59 -20.37 -26.50
N GLU A 279 32.55 -20.69 -25.78
CA GLU A 279 31.59 -21.79 -26.03
C GLU A 279 30.57 -21.49 -27.14
N GLY A 280 30.71 -20.33 -27.80
CA GLY A 280 29.84 -19.91 -28.91
C GLY A 280 28.43 -19.46 -28.47
N ILE A 281 28.29 -19.02 -27.22
CA ILE A 281 27.03 -18.54 -26.67
C ILE A 281 27.02 -17.00 -26.71
N ALA A 282 26.09 -16.44 -27.46
CA ALA A 282 25.87 -14.99 -27.48
C ALA A 282 25.19 -14.54 -26.21
N VAL A 283 25.79 -13.57 -25.50
CA VAL A 283 25.24 -12.93 -24.30
C VAL A 283 24.51 -11.67 -24.72
N GLU A 284 23.24 -11.59 -24.44
CA GLU A 284 22.38 -10.42 -24.73
C GLU A 284 22.38 -9.42 -23.58
N GLU A 285 22.30 -9.92 -22.34
CA GLU A 285 22.28 -9.08 -21.15
C GLU A 285 22.99 -9.81 -20.00
N ILE A 286 23.88 -9.11 -19.31
CA ILE A 286 24.40 -9.54 -18.02
C ILE A 286 24.51 -8.33 -17.09
N ARG A 287 23.85 -8.39 -15.94
CA ARG A 287 23.93 -7.34 -14.92
C ARG A 287 23.55 -7.84 -13.55
N MET A 288 24.10 -7.21 -12.52
CA MET A 288 23.64 -7.40 -11.15
C MET A 288 22.27 -6.76 -10.95
N LYS A 289 21.36 -7.50 -10.38
CA LYS A 289 20.01 -7.06 -10.00
C LYS A 289 19.69 -7.46 -8.58
N GLU A 290 18.74 -6.78 -8.03
CA GLU A 290 18.05 -7.14 -6.80
C GLU A 290 16.61 -7.52 -7.14
N ASP A 291 16.06 -8.58 -6.53
CA ASP A 291 14.62 -8.87 -6.62
C ASP A 291 13.87 -7.60 -6.17
N THR A 292 12.88 -7.21 -6.92
CA THR A 292 11.97 -6.12 -6.52
C THR A 292 10.90 -6.67 -5.57
N LEU A 293 10.28 -5.81 -4.76
CA LEU A 293 9.11 -6.22 -4.01
C LEU A 293 7.98 -6.71 -4.93
N GLU A 294 7.94 -6.24 -6.19
CA GLU A 294 7.00 -6.76 -7.19
C GLU A 294 7.30 -8.22 -7.56
N ASP A 295 8.58 -8.60 -7.69
CA ASP A 295 8.98 -9.99 -7.91
C ASP A 295 8.65 -10.86 -6.69
N TYR A 296 8.86 -10.33 -5.47
CA TYR A 296 8.45 -10.96 -4.24
C TYR A 296 6.94 -11.19 -4.20
N PHE A 297 6.15 -10.15 -4.49
CA PHE A 297 4.70 -10.23 -4.52
C PHE A 297 4.21 -11.27 -5.54
N LYS A 298 4.73 -11.25 -6.78
CA LYS A 298 4.42 -12.26 -7.80
C LYS A 298 4.66 -13.68 -7.31
N ARG A 299 5.72 -13.88 -6.56
CA ARG A 299 6.09 -15.18 -6.00
C ARG A 299 5.08 -15.69 -4.97
N ILE A 300 4.68 -14.85 -4.00
CA ILE A 300 3.74 -15.25 -2.95
C ILE A 300 2.30 -15.36 -3.42
N THR A 301 1.92 -14.64 -4.50
CA THR A 301 0.58 -14.71 -5.12
C THR A 301 0.46 -15.73 -6.24
N GLY A 302 1.43 -16.64 -6.39
CA GLY A 302 1.40 -17.70 -7.40
C GLY A 302 1.61 -17.22 -8.85
N GLY A 303 2.33 -16.12 -9.06
CA GLY A 303 2.68 -15.60 -10.37
C GLY A 303 1.67 -14.62 -10.98
N ALA A 304 0.59 -14.34 -10.30
CA ALA A 304 -0.35 -13.29 -10.69
C ALA A 304 0.17 -11.94 -10.17
N GLY A 305 0.62 -11.05 -11.05
CA GLY A 305 1.02 -9.69 -10.69
C GLY A 305 -0.10 -8.89 -10.00
N ILE A 306 0.24 -7.70 -9.48
CA ILE A 306 -0.71 -6.80 -8.80
C ILE A 306 -1.65 -6.11 -9.80
N ALA A 307 -1.19 -5.91 -11.05
CA ALA A 307 -1.93 -5.26 -12.13
C ALA A 307 -2.61 -6.27 -13.06
#